data_e9b61dc7f8092ed4f85c3364f7c5d252
#
_entry.id   e9b61dc7f8092ed4f85c3364f7c5d252
#
_cell.length_a   1.000
_cell.length_b   1.000
_cell.length_c   1.000
_cell.angle_alpha   90.00
_cell.angle_beta   90.00
_cell.angle_gamma   90.00
#
_symmetry.space_group_name_H-M   'P 1'
#
loop_
_entity.id
_entity.type
_entity.pdbx_description
1 polymer ?
#
loop_
_entity_poly.entity_id
_entity_poly.type
_entity_poly.pdbx_seq_one_letter_code
_entity_poly.pdbx_strand_id
1 'polypeptide(L)'
;EKLVKEKKGMLYCVTLGLSILSNYYISIMICLFMVIYFICLLILEGKRRARDFFISLVQFGGYSLIAGALAAFVLLPEIAALQSTASGDFNFPKTYEMYFSIFDMLARHIGNVQTETGLEHWPNIYCGVAVFMFFLLYLACKKIPVKEKAVFCGLLLLFFASFSINVLNFIWHGFHYPNSLPCRQSFIYIFLILSMCYRA
;
A
#
# COMPACT_ATOMS: atom_id res chain seq x y z
N GLU A 1 12.14 4.76 -5.53
CA GLU A 1 12.57 5.49 -6.73
C GLU A 1 14.08 5.36 -6.99
N LYS A 2 14.97 5.66 -6.03
CA LYS A 2 16.44 5.57 -6.21
C LYS A 2 16.91 4.19 -6.67
N LEU A 3 16.31 3.11 -6.16
CA LEU A 3 16.64 1.76 -6.60
C LEU A 3 16.35 1.56 -8.09
N VAL A 4 15.23 2.07 -8.58
CA VAL A 4 14.83 1.93 -9.99
C VAL A 4 15.64 2.87 -10.89
N LYS A 5 15.75 4.17 -10.52
CA LYS A 5 16.41 5.20 -11.32
C LYS A 5 17.95 5.15 -11.26
N GLU A 6 18.50 4.98 -10.06
CA GLU A 6 19.95 5.10 -9.79
C GLU A 6 20.62 3.75 -9.48
N LYS A 7 19.85 2.65 -9.42
CA LYS A 7 20.33 1.30 -9.01
C LYS A 7 20.88 1.25 -7.58
N LYS A 8 20.47 2.20 -6.71
CA LYS A 8 20.91 2.29 -5.31
C LYS A 8 19.80 1.79 -4.38
N GLY A 9 19.95 0.57 -3.87
CA GLY A 9 18.94 -0.10 -3.03
C GLY A 9 19.20 -0.07 -1.52
N MET A 10 20.35 0.45 -1.05
CA MET A 10 20.71 0.38 0.37
C MET A 10 19.71 1.09 1.28
N LEU A 11 19.28 2.30 0.90
CA LEU A 11 18.28 3.04 1.67
C LEU A 11 16.94 2.27 1.74
N TYR A 12 16.52 1.67 0.64
CA TYR A 12 15.33 0.83 0.60
C TYR A 12 15.46 -0.37 1.55
N CYS A 13 16.58 -1.09 1.49
CA CYS A 13 16.86 -2.25 2.33
C CYS A 13 16.80 -1.89 3.83
N VAL A 14 17.52 -0.83 4.24
CA VAL A 14 17.58 -0.40 5.64
C VAL A 14 16.20 0.05 6.14
N THR A 15 15.50 0.89 5.36
CA THR A 15 14.17 1.40 5.78
C THR A 15 13.12 0.29 5.84
N LEU A 16 13.16 -0.68 4.92
CA LEU A 16 12.27 -1.83 4.95
C LEU A 16 12.58 -2.73 6.16
N GLY A 17 13.85 -3.00 6.43
CA GLY A 17 14.27 -3.79 7.61
C GLY A 17 13.82 -3.12 8.92
N LEU A 18 14.02 -1.81 9.07
CA LEU A 18 13.54 -1.07 10.24
C LEU A 18 12.01 -1.08 10.35
N SER A 19 11.30 -1.00 9.22
CA SER A 19 9.84 -1.13 9.22
C SER A 19 9.39 -2.47 9.77
N ILE A 20 9.99 -3.57 9.30
CA ILE A 20 9.67 -4.94 9.74
C ILE A 20 9.94 -5.10 11.23
N LEU A 21 11.08 -4.59 11.71
CA LEU A 21 11.43 -4.61 13.14
C LEU A 21 10.46 -3.83 14.02
N SER A 22 9.91 -2.73 13.48
CA SER A 22 9.00 -1.87 14.24
C SER A 22 7.61 -2.48 14.40
N ASN A 23 7.06 -3.07 13.33
CA ASN A 23 5.75 -3.73 13.34
C ASN A 23 5.61 -4.63 12.11
N TYR A 24 5.72 -5.94 12.31
CA TYR A 24 5.64 -6.93 11.23
C TYR A 24 4.31 -6.88 10.47
N TYR A 25 3.19 -6.67 11.18
CA TYR A 25 1.85 -6.66 10.59
C TYR A 25 1.64 -5.46 9.63
N ILE A 26 2.03 -4.28 10.06
CA ILE A 26 2.00 -3.08 9.21
C ILE A 26 2.98 -3.23 8.03
N SER A 27 4.11 -3.89 8.26
CA SER A 27 5.12 -4.11 7.22
C SER A 27 4.68 -5.06 6.12
N ILE A 28 3.78 -6.01 6.38
CA ILE A 28 3.15 -6.82 5.32
C ILE A 28 2.42 -5.90 4.34
N MET A 29 1.63 -4.95 4.84
CA MET A 29 0.92 -3.97 4.00
C MET A 29 1.90 -3.09 3.21
N ILE A 30 2.98 -2.65 3.85
CA ILE A 30 4.04 -1.89 3.19
C ILE A 30 4.72 -2.74 2.11
N CYS A 31 5.04 -3.99 2.36
CA CYS A 31 5.63 -4.90 1.37
C CYS A 31 4.73 -5.08 0.15
N LEU A 32 3.43 -5.33 0.36
CA LEU A 32 2.45 -5.44 -0.72
C LEU A 32 2.40 -4.15 -1.56
N PHE A 33 2.34 -2.99 -0.89
CA PHE A 33 2.38 -1.70 -1.57
C PHE A 33 3.67 -1.50 -2.35
N MET A 34 4.83 -1.85 -1.78
CA MET A 34 6.12 -1.69 -2.43
C MET A 34 6.26 -2.51 -3.70
N VAL A 35 5.66 -3.72 -3.76
CA VAL A 35 5.60 -4.53 -4.99
C VAL A 35 4.77 -3.81 -6.06
N ILE A 36 3.58 -3.33 -5.71
CA ILE A 36 2.69 -2.61 -6.63
C ILE A 36 3.36 -1.31 -7.10
N TYR A 37 3.93 -0.54 -6.18
CA TYR A 37 4.61 0.72 -6.47
C TYR A 37 5.86 0.52 -7.34
N PHE A 38 6.61 -0.56 -7.12
CA PHE A 38 7.73 -0.94 -7.97
C PHE A 38 7.29 -1.17 -9.42
N ILE A 39 6.18 -1.88 -9.63
CA ILE A 39 5.60 -2.09 -10.98
C ILE A 39 5.19 -0.74 -11.58
N CYS A 40 4.55 0.13 -10.82
CA CYS A 40 4.18 1.47 -11.27
C CYS A 40 5.40 2.31 -11.69
N LEU A 41 6.50 2.25 -10.94
CA LEU A 41 7.74 2.93 -11.31
C LEU A 41 8.34 2.39 -12.61
N LEU A 42 8.29 1.08 -12.83
CA LEU A 42 8.74 0.48 -14.09
C LEU A 42 7.87 0.93 -15.28
N ILE A 43 6.56 1.02 -15.08
CA ILE A 43 5.62 1.55 -16.09
C ILE A 43 5.95 3.01 -16.39
N LEU A 44 6.20 3.85 -15.36
CA LEU A 44 6.48 5.27 -15.53
C LEU A 44 7.77 5.54 -16.28
N GLU A 45 8.82 4.77 -16.03
CA GLU A 45 10.09 4.92 -16.73
C GLU A 45 10.01 4.53 -18.22
N GLY A 46 9.02 3.75 -18.63
CA GLY A 46 8.76 3.43 -20.02
C GLY A 46 9.62 2.30 -20.59
N LYS A 47 9.92 2.38 -21.90
CA LYS A 47 10.62 1.30 -22.63
C LYS A 47 12.05 1.11 -22.10
N ARG A 48 12.27 0.06 -21.34
CA ARG A 48 13.59 -0.42 -20.94
C ARG A 48 13.97 -1.66 -21.75
N ARG A 49 15.28 -1.89 -21.88
CA ARG A 49 15.77 -3.18 -22.36
C ARG A 49 15.36 -4.27 -21.38
N ALA A 50 14.99 -5.45 -21.86
CA ALA A 50 14.61 -6.59 -21.03
C ALA A 50 15.65 -6.88 -19.92
N ARG A 51 16.95 -6.70 -20.25
CA ARG A 51 18.05 -6.83 -19.29
C ARG A 51 17.95 -5.85 -18.11
N ASP A 52 17.61 -4.57 -18.38
CA ASP A 52 17.54 -3.54 -17.32
C ASP A 52 16.32 -3.78 -16.41
N PHE A 53 15.23 -4.26 -16.98
CA PHE A 53 14.06 -4.71 -16.25
C PHE A 53 14.42 -5.85 -15.29
N PHE A 54 15.08 -6.90 -15.82
CA PHE A 54 15.49 -8.06 -15.03
C PHE A 54 16.45 -7.69 -13.90
N ILE A 55 17.44 -6.83 -14.17
CA ILE A 55 18.37 -6.32 -13.17
C ILE A 55 17.63 -5.58 -12.05
N SER A 56 16.66 -4.71 -12.39
CA SER A 56 15.86 -4.00 -11.39
C SER A 56 15.02 -4.94 -10.53
N LEU A 57 14.44 -5.99 -11.13
CA LEU A 57 13.67 -7.01 -10.43
C LEU A 57 14.54 -7.81 -9.45
N VAL A 58 15.71 -8.27 -9.90
CA VAL A 58 16.68 -9.00 -9.06
C VAL A 58 17.17 -8.12 -7.91
N GLN A 59 17.47 -6.85 -8.18
CA GLN A 59 17.88 -5.91 -7.14
C GLN A 59 16.75 -5.66 -6.14
N PHE A 60 15.51 -5.43 -6.60
CA PHE A 60 14.37 -5.25 -5.72
C PHE A 60 14.14 -6.46 -4.82
N GLY A 61 14.12 -7.68 -5.40
CA GLY A 61 13.97 -8.92 -4.66
C GLY A 61 15.14 -9.17 -3.69
N GLY A 62 16.38 -8.99 -4.15
CA GLY A 62 17.58 -9.18 -3.33
C GLY A 62 17.62 -8.24 -2.12
N TYR A 63 17.40 -6.94 -2.29
CA TYR A 63 17.33 -6.00 -1.17
C TYR A 63 16.14 -6.25 -0.24
N SER A 64 15.00 -6.72 -0.75
CA SER A 64 13.87 -7.13 0.07
C SER A 64 14.18 -8.35 0.94
N LEU A 65 14.86 -9.36 0.36
CA LEU A 65 15.29 -10.54 1.09
C LEU A 65 16.32 -10.20 2.17
N ILE A 66 17.29 -9.34 1.87
CA ILE A 66 18.27 -8.86 2.85
C ILE A 66 17.58 -8.13 3.99
N ALA A 67 16.60 -7.26 3.69
CA ALA A 67 15.82 -6.56 4.71
C ALA A 67 15.06 -7.53 5.63
N GLY A 68 14.41 -8.56 5.04
CA GLY A 68 13.76 -9.63 5.79
C GLY A 68 14.74 -10.46 6.63
N ALA A 69 15.91 -10.79 6.08
CA ALA A 69 16.95 -11.53 6.80
C ALA A 69 17.51 -10.74 7.99
N LEU A 70 17.70 -9.44 7.86
CA LEU A 70 18.09 -8.57 8.97
C LEU A 70 17.05 -8.52 10.10
N ALA A 71 15.77 -8.68 9.77
CA ALA A 71 14.67 -8.70 10.72
C ALA A 71 14.28 -10.14 11.16
N ALA A 72 14.96 -11.18 10.68
CA ALA A 72 14.57 -12.57 10.89
C ALA A 72 14.49 -12.98 12.37
N PHE A 73 15.30 -12.39 13.23
CA PHE A 73 15.29 -12.68 14.68
C PHE A 73 13.98 -12.24 15.37
N VAL A 74 13.23 -11.31 14.79
CA VAL A 74 11.87 -10.94 15.24
C VAL A 74 10.83 -11.71 14.44
N LEU A 75 10.99 -11.82 13.11
CA LEU A 75 10.01 -12.45 12.23
C LEU A 75 9.81 -13.94 12.52
N LEU A 76 10.88 -14.70 12.76
CA LEU A 76 10.77 -16.15 12.94
C LEU A 76 9.98 -16.54 14.21
N PRO A 77 10.25 -15.95 15.40
CA PRO A 77 9.42 -16.17 16.58
C PRO A 77 7.97 -15.73 16.40
N GLU A 78 7.75 -14.60 15.69
CA GLU A 78 6.42 -14.07 15.44
C GLU A 78 5.60 -15.01 14.54
N ILE A 79 6.18 -15.51 13.46
CA ILE A 79 5.53 -16.50 12.58
C ILE A 79 5.17 -17.76 13.38
N ALA A 80 6.08 -18.25 14.22
CA ALA A 80 5.82 -19.41 15.07
C ALA A 80 4.68 -19.16 16.07
N ALA A 81 4.63 -17.97 16.67
CA ALA A 81 3.56 -17.57 17.57
C ALA A 81 2.21 -17.46 16.85
N LEU A 82 2.18 -16.87 15.65
CA LEU A 82 0.95 -16.74 14.84
C LEU A 82 0.34 -18.08 14.45
N GLN A 83 1.16 -19.10 14.20
CA GLN A 83 0.67 -20.45 13.88
C GLN A 83 -0.10 -21.10 15.03
N SER A 84 0.13 -20.66 16.28
CA SER A 84 -0.58 -21.14 17.47
C SER A 84 -1.81 -20.29 17.85
N THR A 85 -2.14 -19.27 17.07
CA THR A 85 -3.28 -18.38 17.28
C THR A 85 -4.38 -18.58 16.23
N ALA A 86 -5.53 -17.98 16.44
CA ALA A 86 -6.63 -17.95 15.45
C ALA A 86 -6.24 -17.35 14.09
N SER A 87 -5.13 -16.60 14.02
CA SER A 87 -4.57 -16.08 12.77
C SER A 87 -3.83 -17.13 11.95
N GLY A 88 -3.56 -18.33 12.51
CA GLY A 88 -3.01 -19.47 11.79
C GLY A 88 -4.02 -20.18 10.88
N ASP A 89 -5.32 -19.96 11.08
CA ASP A 89 -6.38 -20.56 10.27
C ASP A 89 -6.56 -19.77 8.97
N PHE A 90 -6.07 -20.35 7.87
CA PHE A 90 -6.21 -19.77 6.54
C PHE A 90 -7.59 -20.07 5.94
N ASN A 91 -8.54 -19.18 6.15
CA ASN A 91 -9.89 -19.28 5.59
C ASN A 91 -10.10 -18.24 4.48
N PHE A 92 -9.79 -18.61 3.22
CA PHE A 92 -9.99 -17.72 2.09
C PHE A 92 -11.49 -17.40 1.90
N PRO A 93 -11.87 -16.12 1.59
CA PRO A 93 -13.26 -15.74 1.35
C PRO A 93 -13.90 -16.59 0.25
N LYS A 94 -15.03 -17.23 0.54
CA LYS A 94 -15.76 -18.08 -0.41
C LYS A 94 -16.75 -17.30 -1.27
N THR A 95 -17.18 -16.13 -0.80
CA THR A 95 -18.11 -15.23 -1.46
C THR A 95 -17.43 -13.92 -1.81
N TYR A 96 -17.90 -13.30 -2.89
CA TYR A 96 -17.48 -11.95 -3.26
C TYR A 96 -18.48 -10.97 -2.66
N GLU A 97 -17.99 -10.05 -1.85
CA GLU A 97 -18.79 -9.01 -1.22
C GLU A 97 -18.13 -7.64 -1.40
N MET A 98 -18.97 -6.64 -1.68
CA MET A 98 -18.56 -5.25 -1.71
C MET A 98 -19.18 -4.52 -0.52
N TYR A 99 -18.33 -3.94 0.34
CA TYR A 99 -18.78 -3.32 1.58
C TYR A 99 -19.42 -1.94 1.38
N PHE A 100 -18.94 -1.15 0.43
CA PHE A 100 -19.41 0.22 0.18
C PHE A 100 -19.09 0.68 -1.23
N SER A 101 -19.78 1.76 -1.68
CA SER A 101 -19.58 2.37 -2.99
C SER A 101 -18.45 3.41 -2.99
N ILE A 102 -18.03 3.85 -4.18
CA ILE A 102 -17.02 4.91 -4.33
C ILE A 102 -17.53 6.26 -3.75
N PHE A 103 -18.82 6.53 -3.78
CA PHE A 103 -19.40 7.75 -3.22
C PHE A 103 -19.31 7.77 -1.70
N ASP A 104 -19.50 6.62 -1.06
CA ASP A 104 -19.33 6.45 0.37
C ASP A 104 -17.86 6.71 0.78
N MET A 105 -16.91 6.18 0.00
CA MET A 105 -15.48 6.48 0.22
C MET A 105 -15.17 7.96 0.05
N LEU A 106 -15.73 8.64 -0.95
CA LEU A 106 -15.54 10.08 -1.14
C LEU A 106 -16.09 10.88 0.05
N ALA A 107 -17.23 10.49 0.60
CA ALA A 107 -17.80 11.10 1.79
C ALA A 107 -16.85 11.01 3.01
N ARG A 108 -16.06 9.94 3.12
CA ARG A 108 -15.08 9.74 4.20
C ARG A 108 -13.88 10.71 4.16
N HIS A 109 -13.69 11.44 3.07
CA HIS A 109 -12.67 12.51 2.98
C HIS A 109 -13.16 13.86 3.52
N ILE A 110 -14.47 14.01 3.72
CA ILE A 110 -15.07 15.24 4.25
C ILE A 110 -14.96 15.24 5.77
N GLY A 111 -14.76 16.38 6.37
CA GLY A 111 -14.68 16.51 7.84
C GLY A 111 -15.95 16.06 8.57
N ASN A 112 -15.85 15.88 9.87
CA ASN A 112 -16.95 15.48 10.75
C ASN A 112 -17.46 14.03 10.52
N VAL A 113 -16.57 13.14 10.04
CA VAL A 113 -16.87 11.72 9.91
C VAL A 113 -16.32 10.99 11.15
N GLN A 114 -17.15 10.17 11.77
CA GLN A 114 -16.76 9.36 12.93
C GLN A 114 -15.66 8.37 12.53
N THR A 115 -14.64 8.25 13.38
CA THR A 115 -13.57 7.27 13.20
C THR A 115 -14.12 5.87 13.40
N GLU A 116 -13.91 5.00 12.42
CA GLU A 116 -14.31 3.60 12.50
C GLU A 116 -13.25 2.80 13.27
N THR A 117 -13.67 2.16 14.33
CA THR A 117 -12.85 1.26 15.17
C THR A 117 -13.43 -0.14 15.29
N GLY A 118 -14.67 -0.32 14.84
CA GLY A 118 -15.41 -1.58 14.86
C GLY A 118 -15.16 -2.45 13.63
N LEU A 119 -16.21 -3.14 13.17
CA LEU A 119 -16.17 -4.09 12.04
C LEU A 119 -16.99 -3.62 10.83
N GLU A 120 -17.41 -2.37 10.79
CA GLU A 120 -18.25 -1.84 9.70
C GLU A 120 -17.50 -1.60 8.40
N HIS A 121 -16.23 -1.96 8.33
CA HIS A 121 -15.36 -1.91 7.14
C HIS A 121 -15.11 -0.52 6.53
N TRP A 122 -15.45 0.56 7.21
CA TRP A 122 -15.21 1.92 6.72
C TRP A 122 -13.74 2.33 6.84
N PRO A 123 -13.10 2.84 5.76
CA PRO A 123 -11.72 3.28 5.86
C PRO A 123 -11.58 4.64 6.58
N ASN A 124 -10.59 4.78 7.43
CA ASN A 124 -10.21 6.04 8.08
C ASN A 124 -9.20 6.79 7.19
N ILE A 125 -9.69 7.57 6.23
CA ILE A 125 -8.89 8.22 5.18
C ILE A 125 -8.91 9.74 5.22
N TYR A 126 -9.56 10.33 6.22
CA TYR A 126 -9.59 11.78 6.36
C TYR A 126 -8.18 12.34 6.60
N CYS A 127 -7.74 13.24 5.75
CA CYS A 127 -6.43 13.90 5.82
C CYS A 127 -6.51 15.42 5.59
N GLY A 128 -7.70 15.99 5.75
CA GLY A 128 -7.97 17.42 5.60
C GLY A 128 -8.72 17.77 4.31
N VAL A 129 -9.69 18.67 4.41
CA VAL A 129 -10.53 19.09 3.27
C VAL A 129 -9.71 19.73 2.16
N ALA A 130 -8.65 20.47 2.50
CA ALA A 130 -7.76 21.10 1.53
C ALA A 130 -7.10 20.10 0.56
N VAL A 131 -6.98 18.82 0.96
CA VAL A 131 -6.42 17.77 0.10
C VAL A 131 -7.21 17.61 -1.20
N PHE A 132 -8.54 17.78 -1.17
CA PHE A 132 -9.35 17.77 -2.40
C PHE A 132 -8.98 18.90 -3.37
N MET A 133 -8.75 20.10 -2.86
CA MET A 133 -8.33 21.24 -3.70
C MET A 133 -6.96 20.94 -4.33
N PHE A 134 -6.00 20.49 -3.55
CA PHE A 134 -4.67 20.15 -4.05
C PHE A 134 -4.69 18.94 -5.00
N PHE A 135 -5.56 17.97 -4.78
CA PHE A 135 -5.74 16.84 -5.70
C PHE A 135 -6.27 17.30 -7.05
N LEU A 136 -7.26 18.21 -7.08
CA LEU A 136 -7.75 18.82 -8.33
C LEU A 136 -6.66 19.64 -9.02
N LEU A 137 -5.86 20.40 -8.26
CA LEU A 137 -4.69 21.10 -8.81
C LEU A 137 -3.67 20.13 -9.41
N TYR A 138 -3.39 18.99 -8.74
CA TYR A 138 -2.54 17.94 -9.30
C TYR A 138 -3.07 17.45 -10.65
N LEU A 139 -4.37 17.18 -10.76
CA LEU A 139 -4.99 16.75 -12.01
C LEU A 139 -4.91 17.82 -13.10
N ALA A 140 -5.09 19.11 -12.75
CA ALA A 140 -5.05 20.25 -13.67
C ALA A 140 -3.61 20.65 -14.05
N CYS A 141 -2.59 20.33 -13.23
CA CYS A 141 -1.21 20.77 -13.43
C CYS A 141 -0.61 20.23 -14.74
N LYS A 142 -0.34 21.12 -15.70
CA LYS A 142 0.23 20.75 -17.02
C LYS A 142 1.68 20.28 -16.97
N LYS A 143 2.41 20.57 -15.89
CA LYS A 143 3.81 20.14 -15.72
C LYS A 143 3.93 18.66 -15.41
N ILE A 144 2.88 18.02 -14.89
CA ILE A 144 2.85 16.61 -14.56
C ILE A 144 2.37 15.81 -15.78
N PRO A 145 3.16 14.82 -16.25
CA PRO A 145 2.78 14.00 -17.40
C PRO A 145 1.46 13.26 -17.17
N VAL A 146 0.62 13.17 -18.21
CA VAL A 146 -0.66 12.45 -18.14
C VAL A 146 -0.46 11.00 -17.73
N LYS A 147 0.62 10.36 -18.18
CA LYS A 147 0.98 9.00 -17.82
C LYS A 147 1.18 8.85 -16.30
N GLU A 148 1.85 9.81 -15.67
CA GLU A 148 2.05 9.81 -14.22
C GLU A 148 0.71 9.94 -13.48
N LYS A 149 -0.13 10.90 -13.90
CA LYS A 149 -1.47 11.06 -13.33
C LYS A 149 -2.29 9.77 -13.45
N ALA A 150 -2.30 9.14 -14.62
CA ALA A 150 -3.05 7.91 -14.85
C ALA A 150 -2.58 6.77 -13.93
N VAL A 151 -1.26 6.60 -13.75
CA VAL A 151 -0.70 5.57 -12.86
C VAL A 151 -1.08 5.84 -11.41
N PHE A 152 -0.93 7.07 -10.90
CA PHE A 152 -1.25 7.39 -9.53
C PHE A 152 -2.77 7.36 -9.25
N CYS A 153 -3.61 7.83 -10.19
CA CYS A 153 -5.06 7.65 -10.09
C CYS A 153 -5.47 6.18 -10.11
N GLY A 154 -4.81 5.36 -10.94
CA GLY A 154 -4.99 3.91 -10.93
C GLY A 154 -4.66 3.27 -9.58
N LEU A 155 -3.59 3.74 -8.91
CA LEU A 155 -3.28 3.31 -7.54
C LEU A 155 -4.37 3.70 -6.54
N LEU A 156 -4.92 4.92 -6.61
CA LEU A 156 -6.04 5.33 -5.75
C LEU A 156 -7.28 4.46 -5.97
N LEU A 157 -7.59 4.11 -7.23
CA LEU A 157 -8.69 3.19 -7.56
C LEU A 157 -8.42 1.76 -7.04
N LEU A 158 -7.18 1.30 -7.12
CA LEU A 158 -6.78 0.02 -6.53
C LEU A 158 -7.00 0.01 -5.01
N PHE A 159 -6.67 1.12 -4.32
CA PHE A 159 -6.96 1.25 -2.89
C PHE A 159 -8.45 1.27 -2.59
N PHE A 160 -9.27 1.95 -3.42
CA PHE A 160 -10.72 1.86 -3.29
C PHE A 160 -11.18 0.41 -3.37
N ALA A 161 -10.75 -0.33 -4.39
CA ALA A 161 -11.08 -1.75 -4.54
C ALA A 161 -10.59 -2.57 -3.33
N SER A 162 -9.38 -2.29 -2.81
CA SER A 162 -8.81 -3.02 -1.67
C SER A 162 -9.50 -2.70 -0.33
N PHE A 163 -10.15 -1.56 -0.19
CA PHE A 163 -10.99 -1.25 0.97
C PHE A 163 -12.38 -1.87 0.84
N SER A 164 -12.97 -1.78 -0.36
CA SER A 164 -14.37 -2.15 -0.60
C SER A 164 -14.59 -3.64 -0.82
N ILE A 165 -13.62 -4.35 -1.43
CA ILE A 165 -13.76 -5.76 -1.80
C ILE A 165 -13.18 -6.66 -0.71
N ASN A 166 -13.99 -7.57 -0.18
CA ASN A 166 -13.61 -8.48 0.91
C ASN A 166 -12.35 -9.30 0.62
N VAL A 167 -12.18 -9.84 -0.59
CA VAL A 167 -11.01 -10.64 -1.00
C VAL A 167 -9.74 -9.81 -0.97
N LEU A 168 -9.78 -8.59 -1.50
CA LEU A 168 -8.62 -7.70 -1.50
C LEU A 168 -8.30 -7.22 -0.08
N ASN A 169 -9.31 -6.87 0.70
CA ASN A 169 -9.15 -6.50 2.10
C ASN A 169 -8.46 -7.63 2.89
N PHE A 170 -8.89 -8.88 2.70
CA PHE A 170 -8.29 -10.07 3.30
C PHE A 170 -6.79 -10.21 2.94
N ILE A 171 -6.42 -10.02 1.67
CA ILE A 171 -5.01 -10.06 1.21
C ILE A 171 -4.18 -8.97 1.90
N TRP A 172 -4.68 -7.73 1.97
CA TRP A 172 -3.99 -6.62 2.61
C TRP A 172 -3.75 -6.84 4.12
N HIS A 173 -4.63 -7.59 4.78
CA HIS A 173 -4.51 -7.94 6.20
C HIS A 173 -3.65 -9.20 6.46
N GLY A 174 -2.83 -9.63 5.49
CA GLY A 174 -1.94 -10.78 5.65
C GLY A 174 -2.70 -12.11 5.64
N PHE A 175 -3.73 -12.21 4.81
CA PHE A 175 -4.56 -13.41 4.60
C PHE A 175 -5.38 -13.83 5.84
N HIS A 176 -5.85 -12.87 6.62
CA HIS A 176 -6.82 -13.10 7.70
C HIS A 176 -7.83 -11.95 7.79
N TYR A 177 -8.94 -12.19 8.49
CA TYR A 177 -9.93 -11.14 8.75
C TYR A 177 -9.51 -10.33 9.98
N PRO A 178 -9.54 -8.99 9.94
CA PRO A 178 -9.26 -8.16 11.10
C PRO A 178 -10.39 -8.27 12.13
N ASN A 179 -10.04 -8.42 13.40
CA ASN A 179 -11.01 -8.42 14.52
C ASN A 179 -11.47 -7.00 14.90
N SER A 180 -10.78 -5.97 14.43
CA SER A 180 -11.07 -4.55 14.65
C SER A 180 -10.25 -3.70 13.70
N LEU A 181 -10.56 -2.42 13.57
CA LEU A 181 -9.86 -1.46 12.70
C LEU A 181 -9.71 -2.00 11.28
N PRO A 182 -10.80 -2.16 10.55
CA PRO A 182 -10.78 -2.57 9.15
C PRO A 182 -10.01 -1.53 8.32
N CYS A 183 -9.52 -1.93 7.16
CA CYS A 183 -8.81 -1.02 6.24
C CYS A 183 -7.57 -0.35 6.84
N ARG A 184 -6.79 -1.08 7.65
CA ARG A 184 -5.55 -0.55 8.27
C ARG A 184 -4.55 0.00 7.26
N GLN A 185 -4.57 -0.46 6.00
CA GLN A 185 -3.76 0.07 4.90
C GLN A 185 -4.12 1.52 4.50
N SER A 186 -5.11 2.16 5.13
CA SER A 186 -5.51 3.55 4.91
C SER A 186 -4.36 4.55 5.01
N PHE A 187 -3.37 4.31 5.89
CA PHE A 187 -2.21 5.19 6.02
C PHE A 187 -1.38 5.28 4.72
N ILE A 188 -1.32 4.19 3.94
CA ILE A 188 -0.62 4.16 2.65
C ILE A 188 -1.41 5.00 1.63
N TYR A 189 -2.73 4.88 1.62
CA TYR A 189 -3.61 5.70 0.79
C TYR A 189 -3.44 7.19 1.10
N ILE A 190 -3.45 7.57 2.38
CA ILE A 190 -3.23 8.95 2.83
C ILE A 190 -1.86 9.45 2.37
N PHE A 191 -0.81 8.65 2.56
CA PHE A 191 0.54 8.98 2.09
C PHE A 191 0.58 9.20 0.58
N LEU A 192 -0.10 8.35 -0.20
CA LEU A 192 -0.15 8.43 -1.66
C LEU A 192 -0.82 9.74 -2.11
N ILE A 193 -2.02 10.05 -1.61
CA ILE A 193 -2.76 11.27 -2.00
C ILE A 193 -2.01 12.54 -1.57
N LEU A 194 -1.42 12.56 -0.36
CA LEU A 194 -0.58 13.68 0.08
C LEU A 194 0.66 13.86 -0.78
N SER A 195 1.29 12.77 -1.21
CA SER A 195 2.44 12.81 -2.13
C SER A 195 2.04 13.37 -3.51
N MET A 196 0.84 13.05 -3.99
CA MET A 196 0.31 13.65 -5.23
C MET A 196 0.05 15.16 -5.05
N CYS A 197 -0.57 15.56 -3.95
CA CYS A 197 -0.81 16.97 -3.63
C CYS A 197 0.48 17.77 -3.50
N TYR A 198 1.53 17.19 -2.92
CA TYR A 198 2.84 17.85 -2.80
C TYR A 198 3.52 18.13 -4.15
N ARG A 199 3.18 17.36 -5.18
CA ARG A 199 3.73 17.53 -6.55
C ARG A 199 2.99 18.59 -7.38
N ALA A 200 1.82 19.04 -6.92
CA ALA A 200 1.00 20.03 -7.61
C ALA A 200 1.56 21.44 -7.50
#